data_560df6e3ee14fe75ecaf487432ab7b24
#
_entry.id   560df6e3ee14fe75ecaf487432ab7b24
#
_cell.length_a   1.000
_cell.length_b   1.000
_cell.length_c   1.000
_cell.angle_alpha   90.00
_cell.angle_beta   90.00
_cell.angle_gamma   90.00
#
_symmetry.space_group_name_H-M   'P 1'
#
loop_
_entity.id
_entity.type
_entity.pdbx_description
1 polymer ?
#
loop_
_entity_poly.entity_id
_entity_poly.type
_entity_poly.pdbx_seq_one_letter_code
_entity_poly.pdbx_strand_id
1 'polypeptide(L)'
;MSKIKSYTAEEVPDIKCHCDVDGHHIGYTECMTGWCRHWKQDKKFQYAIVDKNKKLIGYLGYVVDWYVSKAYNFGLFSFERENLQVPKDVFRKLEELVSTLHRVEWRAVGGNPACRGYDNFISRHNGTKHILRDAIRDADGNYRDDIIYEIVRGGGVDA
;
A
#
# COMPACT_ATOMS: atom_id res chain seq x y z
N MET A 1 -11.43 11.14 18.88
CA MET A 1 -10.15 10.85 18.21
C MET A 1 -10.04 9.35 18.09
N SER A 2 -9.99 8.81 16.88
CA SER A 2 -9.66 7.40 16.65
C SER A 2 -8.16 7.19 16.88
N LYS A 3 -7.80 6.06 17.43
CA LYS A 3 -6.37 5.69 17.59
C LYS A 3 -6.07 4.55 16.63
N ILE A 4 -5.06 4.73 15.80
CA ILE A 4 -4.46 3.65 15.05
C ILE A 4 -3.64 2.83 16.04
N LYS A 5 -4.00 1.56 16.25
CA LYS A 5 -3.15 0.62 16.97
C LYS A 5 -2.29 -0.13 15.96
N SER A 6 -0.98 -0.07 16.14
CA SER A 6 -0.06 -0.93 15.43
C SER A 6 -0.07 -2.32 16.06
N TYR A 7 -0.31 -3.34 15.28
CA TYR A 7 0.06 -4.70 15.63
C TYR A 7 1.47 -4.91 15.10
N THR A 8 2.40 -5.27 15.98
CA THR A 8 3.77 -5.60 15.58
C THR A 8 3.77 -6.86 14.73
N ALA A 9 4.61 -6.88 13.71
CA ALA A 9 4.71 -7.95 12.71
C ALA A 9 5.18 -9.30 13.26
N GLU A 10 5.28 -9.49 14.56
CA GLU A 10 5.77 -10.71 15.21
C GLU A 10 4.77 -11.87 15.17
N GLU A 11 3.51 -11.63 14.75
CA GLU A 11 2.48 -12.68 14.69
C GLU A 11 2.16 -13.17 13.25
N VAL A 12 2.86 -12.66 12.23
CA VAL A 12 2.72 -13.19 10.88
C VAL A 12 3.80 -14.22 10.65
N PRO A 13 3.44 -15.49 10.38
CA PRO A 13 4.44 -16.53 10.12
C PRO A 13 5.34 -16.05 8.99
N ASP A 14 6.67 -16.19 9.19
CA ASP A 14 7.68 -15.96 8.19
C ASP A 14 7.21 -16.50 6.84
N ILE A 15 6.97 -15.62 5.88
CA ILE A 15 6.87 -16.01 4.50
C ILE A 15 8.27 -16.47 4.14
N LYS A 16 8.50 -17.78 4.30
CA LYS A 16 9.71 -18.40 3.80
C LYS A 16 9.83 -18.04 2.34
N CYS A 17 10.91 -17.36 2.00
CA CYS A 17 11.31 -17.22 0.61
C CYS A 17 11.13 -18.60 -0.05
N HIS A 18 10.43 -18.69 -1.18
CA HIS A 18 10.40 -19.91 -2.00
C HIS A 18 11.76 -20.13 -2.69
N CYS A 19 12.82 -19.98 -1.97
CA CYS A 19 14.05 -20.68 -2.24
C CYS A 19 13.79 -22.09 -1.76
N ASP A 20 13.81 -23.08 -2.65
CA ASP A 20 13.56 -24.44 -2.27
C ASP A 20 14.48 -24.84 -1.11
N VAL A 21 14.06 -25.84 -0.37
CA VAL A 21 14.68 -26.30 0.87
C VAL A 21 16.12 -26.78 0.65
N ASP A 22 16.52 -27.02 -0.59
CA ASP A 22 17.79 -27.63 -1.00
C ASP A 22 18.81 -26.62 -1.53
N GLY A 23 18.46 -25.32 -1.58
CA GLY A 23 19.39 -24.26 -2.02
C GLY A 23 19.72 -24.29 -3.52
N HIS A 24 18.97 -25.05 -4.30
CA HIS A 24 19.10 -25.05 -5.75
C HIS A 24 18.36 -23.90 -6.36
N HIS A 25 19.08 -22.81 -6.58
CA HIS A 25 18.60 -21.70 -7.40
C HIS A 25 18.55 -22.13 -8.87
N ILE A 26 17.37 -22.27 -9.39
CA ILE A 26 17.16 -22.52 -10.81
C ILE A 26 17.64 -21.30 -11.58
N GLY A 27 18.90 -21.30 -12.00
CA GLY A 27 19.42 -20.53 -13.14
C GLY A 27 19.64 -19.03 -13.00
N TYR A 28 19.48 -18.41 -11.81
CA TYR A 28 19.69 -16.95 -11.62
C TYR A 28 20.50 -16.66 -10.35
N THR A 29 21.78 -16.96 -10.40
CA THR A 29 22.60 -17.08 -9.19
C THR A 29 22.91 -15.77 -8.45
N GLU A 30 23.16 -14.65 -9.10
CA GLU A 30 23.54 -13.42 -8.38
C GLU A 30 22.42 -12.40 -8.25
N CYS A 31 21.55 -12.30 -9.22
CA CYS A 31 20.41 -11.38 -9.18
C CYS A 31 19.37 -11.81 -8.13
N MET A 32 19.18 -13.13 -7.96
CA MET A 32 18.24 -13.67 -6.99
C MET A 32 18.74 -13.57 -5.53
N THR A 33 20.03 -13.69 -5.27
CA THR A 33 20.57 -13.45 -3.93
C THR A 33 20.47 -11.98 -3.52
N GLY A 34 20.59 -11.06 -4.46
CA GLY A 34 20.29 -9.65 -4.25
C GLY A 34 18.79 -9.45 -3.96
N TRP A 35 17.93 -10.07 -4.72
CA TRP A 35 16.48 -10.03 -4.56
C TRP A 35 16.02 -10.65 -3.23
N CYS A 36 16.53 -11.81 -2.86
CA CYS A 36 16.22 -12.43 -1.58
C CYS A 36 16.70 -11.61 -0.38
N ARG A 37 17.85 -10.94 -0.47
CA ARG A 37 18.28 -9.98 0.55
C ARG A 37 17.37 -8.75 0.60
N HIS A 38 16.86 -8.32 -0.55
CA HIS A 38 15.91 -7.23 -0.68
C HIS A 38 14.59 -7.55 0.03
N TRP A 39 14.04 -8.74 -0.19
CA TRP A 39 12.79 -9.19 0.43
C TRP A 39 12.89 -9.31 1.95
N LYS A 40 14.06 -9.57 2.51
CA LYS A 40 14.29 -9.55 3.95
C LYS A 40 14.26 -8.14 4.55
N GLN A 41 14.32 -7.10 3.72
CA GLN A 41 14.22 -5.70 4.15
C GLN A 41 12.79 -5.15 4.03
N ASP A 42 11.90 -5.86 3.34
CA ASP A 42 10.50 -5.49 3.25
C ASP A 42 9.81 -5.67 4.60
N LYS A 43 9.28 -4.60 5.13
CA LYS A 43 8.53 -4.62 6.39
C LYS A 43 7.06 -4.41 6.13
N LYS A 44 6.23 -5.35 6.57
CA LYS A 44 4.77 -5.22 6.55
C LYS A 44 4.29 -4.44 7.77
N PHE A 45 3.41 -3.50 7.53
CA PHE A 45 2.73 -2.73 8.56
C PHE A 45 1.24 -3.02 8.47
N GLN A 46 0.61 -3.26 9.62
CA GLN A 46 -0.81 -3.56 9.72
C GLN A 46 -1.40 -2.75 10.87
N TYR A 47 -2.53 -2.10 10.62
CA TYR A 47 -3.18 -1.23 11.58
C TYR A 47 -4.68 -1.54 11.64
N ALA A 48 -5.18 -1.71 12.85
CA ALA A 48 -6.61 -1.65 13.12
C ALA A 48 -7.00 -0.18 13.36
N ILE A 49 -8.00 0.29 12.66
CA ILE A 49 -8.58 1.62 12.87
C ILE A 49 -9.75 1.45 13.80
N VAL A 50 -9.69 2.08 14.98
CA VAL A 50 -10.72 1.99 16.01
C VAL A 50 -11.32 3.35 16.31
N ASP A 51 -12.60 3.40 16.61
CA ASP A 51 -13.31 4.60 17.06
C ASP A 51 -12.96 4.97 18.52
N LYS A 52 -13.57 6.03 19.03
CA LYS A 52 -13.41 6.50 20.41
C LYS A 52 -13.82 5.45 21.48
N ASN A 53 -14.72 4.55 21.11
CA ASN A 53 -15.23 3.48 21.97
C ASN A 53 -14.41 2.18 21.83
N LYS A 54 -13.28 2.22 21.12
CA LYS A 54 -12.42 1.06 20.80
C LYS A 54 -13.07 0.03 19.86
N LYS A 55 -14.19 0.36 19.20
CA LYS A 55 -14.80 -0.48 18.19
C LYS A 55 -13.93 -0.47 16.93
N LEU A 56 -13.69 -1.63 16.34
CA LEU A 56 -12.98 -1.75 15.07
C LEU A 56 -13.86 -1.22 13.93
N ILE A 57 -13.38 -0.19 13.22
CA ILE A 57 -14.09 0.47 12.13
C ILE A 57 -13.39 0.38 10.78
N GLY A 58 -12.14 -0.06 10.76
CA GLY A 58 -11.38 -0.22 9.53
C GLY A 58 -10.04 -0.91 9.74
N TYR A 59 -9.40 -1.19 8.63
CA TYR A 59 -8.07 -1.80 8.57
C TYR A 59 -7.24 -1.08 7.50
N LEU A 60 -5.95 -0.90 7.79
CA LEU A 60 -4.96 -0.40 6.85
C LEU A 60 -3.71 -1.28 6.92
N GLY A 61 -3.28 -1.82 5.80
CA GLY A 61 -2.00 -2.52 5.67
C GLY A 61 -1.19 -1.95 4.51
N TYR A 62 0.13 -2.03 4.59
CA TYR A 62 1.05 -1.72 3.51
C TYR A 62 2.42 -2.36 3.76
N VAL A 63 3.25 -2.36 2.74
CA VAL A 63 4.62 -2.85 2.79
C VAL A 63 5.57 -1.68 2.55
N VAL A 64 6.68 -1.65 3.29
CA VAL A 64 7.78 -0.71 3.04
C VAL A 64 9.01 -1.48 2.63
N ASP A 65 9.52 -1.16 1.44
CA ASP A 65 10.85 -1.55 0.99
C ASP A 65 11.82 -0.42 1.38
N TRP A 66 12.63 -0.69 2.38
CA TRP A 66 13.58 0.30 2.90
C TRP A 66 14.77 0.54 1.97
N TYR A 67 15.09 -0.41 1.09
CA TYR A 67 16.22 -0.26 0.18
C TYR A 67 15.97 0.82 -0.86
N VAL A 68 14.75 0.85 -1.42
CA VAL A 68 14.35 1.89 -2.39
C VAL A 68 13.51 2.99 -1.76
N SER A 69 13.33 2.96 -0.43
CA SER A 69 12.54 3.93 0.33
C SER A 69 11.11 4.09 -0.23
N LYS A 70 10.40 2.95 -0.41
CA LYS A 70 9.11 2.87 -1.08
C LYS A 70 8.05 2.24 -0.17
N ALA A 71 6.85 2.84 -0.08
CA ALA A 71 5.66 2.18 0.45
C ALA A 71 4.75 1.73 -0.71
N TYR A 72 4.23 0.51 -0.62
CA TYR A 72 3.40 -0.10 -1.66
C TYR A 72 2.49 -1.20 -1.10
N ASN A 73 1.69 -1.84 -1.96
CA ASN A 73 0.80 -2.94 -1.62
C ASN A 73 -0.17 -2.60 -0.48
N PHE A 74 -0.86 -1.47 -0.63
CA PHE A 74 -1.84 -1.02 0.34
C PHE A 74 -3.10 -1.87 0.28
N GLY A 75 -3.56 -2.33 1.46
CA GLY A 75 -4.87 -2.91 1.70
C GLY A 75 -5.65 -2.00 2.64
N LEU A 76 -6.79 -1.52 2.19
CA LEU A 76 -7.68 -0.67 2.99
C LEU A 76 -9.08 -1.24 3.00
N PHE A 77 -9.62 -1.42 4.20
CA PHE A 77 -11.01 -1.81 4.41
C PHE A 77 -11.68 -0.85 5.40
N SER A 78 -12.85 -0.34 5.01
CA SER A 78 -13.75 0.36 5.92
C SER A 78 -14.94 -0.55 6.20
N PHE A 79 -15.19 -0.84 7.47
CA PHE A 79 -16.32 -1.67 7.90
C PHE A 79 -17.61 -0.85 8.06
N GLU A 80 -17.48 0.47 8.13
CA GLU A 80 -18.58 1.42 8.23
C GLU A 80 -18.50 2.42 7.07
N ARG A 81 -19.36 2.26 6.06
CA ARG A 81 -19.30 3.04 4.81
C ARG A 81 -19.46 4.55 5.02
N GLU A 82 -20.22 4.97 6.03
CA GLU A 82 -20.52 6.38 6.30
C GLU A 82 -19.55 7.00 7.32
N ASN A 83 -18.60 6.22 7.84
CA ASN A 83 -17.66 6.71 8.85
C ASN A 83 -16.51 7.49 8.20
N LEU A 84 -16.60 8.82 8.28
CA LEU A 84 -15.59 9.74 7.73
C LEU A 84 -14.24 9.69 8.49
N GLN A 85 -14.17 8.99 9.63
CA GLN A 85 -12.95 8.91 10.41
C GLN A 85 -11.90 8.00 9.73
N VAL A 86 -12.34 6.89 9.12
CA VAL A 86 -11.43 5.97 8.42
C VAL A 86 -10.66 6.69 7.30
N PRO A 87 -11.30 7.39 6.35
CA PRO A 87 -10.56 8.17 5.34
C PRO A 87 -9.61 9.20 5.93
N LYS A 88 -10.01 9.91 6.99
CA LYS A 88 -9.13 10.91 7.64
C LYS A 88 -7.86 10.29 8.20
N ASP A 89 -7.97 9.15 8.87
CA ASP A 89 -6.81 8.45 9.43
C ASP A 89 -5.90 7.88 8.35
N VAL A 90 -6.48 7.37 7.26
CA VAL A 90 -5.74 6.86 6.10
C VAL A 90 -4.97 8.00 5.41
N PHE A 91 -5.61 9.12 5.12
CA PHE A 91 -4.92 10.25 4.48
C PHE A 91 -3.84 10.84 5.38
N ARG A 92 -4.05 10.90 6.71
CA ARG A 92 -3.00 11.30 7.64
C ARG A 92 -1.79 10.35 7.59
N LYS A 93 -2.03 9.04 7.48
CA LYS A 93 -0.94 8.06 7.34
C LYS A 93 -0.25 8.16 5.98
N LEU A 94 -0.98 8.41 4.90
CA LEU A 94 -0.39 8.67 3.59
C LEU A 94 0.49 9.92 3.61
N GLU A 95 0.05 11.01 4.27
CA GLU A 95 0.84 12.24 4.45
C GLU A 95 2.16 11.98 5.18
N GLU A 96 2.12 11.19 6.26
CA GLU A 96 3.31 10.76 7.00
C GLU A 96 4.27 9.97 6.10
N LEU A 97 3.76 9.03 5.30
CA LEU A 97 4.58 8.21 4.41
C LEU A 97 5.21 9.04 3.28
N VAL A 98 4.45 9.92 2.65
CA VAL A 98 4.94 10.82 1.59
C VAL A 98 6.01 11.77 2.12
N SER A 99 5.88 12.23 3.37
CA SER A 99 6.91 13.09 3.98
C SER A 99 8.20 12.35 4.34
N THR A 100 8.14 11.04 4.54
CA THR A 100 9.24 10.23 5.07
C THR A 100 9.95 9.43 3.97
N LEU A 101 9.18 8.83 3.05
CA LEU A 101 9.70 7.93 2.03
C LEU A 101 9.91 8.65 0.70
N HIS A 102 10.78 8.08 -0.14
CA HIS A 102 11.02 8.59 -1.49
C HIS A 102 9.82 8.37 -2.42
N ARG A 103 9.14 7.21 -2.31
CA ARG A 103 8.03 6.84 -3.17
C ARG A 103 6.90 6.20 -2.37
N VAL A 104 5.66 6.60 -2.67
CA VAL A 104 4.45 5.97 -2.14
C VAL A 104 3.52 5.65 -3.30
N GLU A 105 3.10 4.38 -3.41
CA GLU A 105 2.15 3.96 -4.45
C GLU A 105 1.03 3.10 -3.85
N TRP A 106 -0.18 3.29 -4.33
CA TRP A 106 -1.35 2.49 -3.96
C TRP A 106 -2.28 2.31 -5.15
N ARG A 107 -3.24 1.41 -5.02
CA ARG A 107 -4.17 1.06 -6.09
C ARG A 107 -5.62 1.22 -5.66
N ALA A 108 -6.47 1.48 -6.61
CA ALA A 108 -7.92 1.48 -6.43
C ALA A 108 -8.63 0.96 -7.68
N VAL A 109 -9.75 0.29 -7.48
CA VAL A 109 -10.62 -0.14 -8.59
C VAL A 109 -11.40 1.06 -9.12
N GLY A 110 -11.49 1.21 -10.42
CA GLY A 110 -12.25 2.25 -11.09
C GLY A 110 -13.71 2.26 -10.63
N GLY A 111 -14.25 3.45 -10.36
CA GLY A 111 -15.59 3.62 -9.78
C GLY A 111 -15.65 3.52 -8.25
N ASN A 112 -14.53 3.23 -7.56
CA ASN A 112 -14.48 3.27 -6.10
C ASN A 112 -14.67 4.73 -5.62
N PRO A 113 -15.59 5.01 -4.69
CA PRO A 113 -15.82 6.36 -4.16
C PRO A 113 -14.57 7.03 -3.58
N ALA A 114 -13.59 6.26 -3.11
CA ALA A 114 -12.33 6.77 -2.59
C ALA A 114 -11.45 7.44 -3.66
N CYS A 115 -11.64 7.12 -4.95
CA CYS A 115 -10.84 7.65 -6.06
C CYS A 115 -10.83 9.18 -6.08
N ARG A 116 -11.96 9.83 -5.81
CA ARG A 116 -12.03 11.31 -5.72
C ARG A 116 -11.10 11.88 -4.65
N GLY A 117 -11.02 11.19 -3.50
CA GLY A 117 -10.11 11.58 -2.42
C GLY A 117 -8.65 11.40 -2.82
N TYR A 118 -8.34 10.30 -3.49
CA TYR A 118 -6.99 10.01 -4.00
C TYR A 118 -6.58 10.98 -5.10
N ASP A 119 -7.47 11.32 -6.04
CA ASP A 119 -7.21 12.31 -7.09
C ASP A 119 -6.85 13.67 -6.48
N ASN A 120 -7.59 14.12 -5.47
CA ASN A 120 -7.29 15.36 -4.75
C ASN A 120 -5.97 15.28 -3.98
N PHE A 121 -5.65 14.10 -3.43
CA PHE A 121 -4.42 13.90 -2.66
C PHE A 121 -3.19 13.96 -3.56
N ILE A 122 -3.15 13.18 -4.65
CA ILE A 122 -2.02 13.20 -5.58
C ILE A 122 -1.82 14.57 -6.24
N SER A 123 -2.91 15.29 -6.54
CA SER A 123 -2.84 16.64 -7.11
C SER A 123 -2.12 17.62 -6.18
N ARG A 124 -2.32 17.51 -4.86
CA ARG A 124 -1.62 18.36 -3.87
C ARG A 124 -0.13 18.03 -3.71
N HIS A 125 0.27 16.82 -4.07
CA HIS A 125 1.63 16.31 -3.93
C HIS A 125 2.37 16.15 -5.26
N ASN A 126 1.84 16.74 -6.37
CA ASN A 126 2.37 16.56 -7.72
C ASN A 126 2.56 15.08 -8.10
N GLY A 127 1.62 14.23 -7.64
CA GLY A 127 1.65 12.80 -7.91
C GLY A 127 1.09 12.45 -9.29
N THR A 128 1.25 11.21 -9.68
CA THR A 128 0.83 10.66 -10.97
C THR A 128 -0.27 9.64 -10.80
N LYS A 129 -1.16 9.55 -11.79
CA LYS A 129 -2.23 8.57 -11.89
C LYS A 129 -2.07 7.76 -13.17
N HIS A 130 -2.00 6.44 -13.04
CA HIS A 130 -1.94 5.51 -14.16
C HIS A 130 -3.22 4.68 -14.18
N ILE A 131 -3.85 4.55 -15.36
CA ILE A 131 -5.09 3.82 -15.53
C ILE A 131 -4.82 2.62 -16.44
N LEU A 132 -4.95 1.42 -15.87
CA LEU A 132 -4.93 0.18 -16.60
C LEU A 132 -6.37 -0.20 -16.92
N ARG A 133 -6.81 0.00 -18.17
CA ARG A 133 -8.18 -0.22 -18.59
C ARG A 133 -8.57 -1.69 -18.51
N ASP A 134 -9.77 -1.96 -18.01
CA ASP A 134 -10.38 -3.31 -17.97
C ASP A 134 -9.48 -4.38 -17.32
N ALA A 135 -8.62 -3.98 -16.38
CA ALA A 135 -7.60 -4.84 -15.80
C ALA A 135 -8.10 -5.69 -14.62
N ILE A 136 -9.26 -5.37 -14.07
CA ILE A 136 -9.84 -6.07 -12.92
C ILE A 136 -11.22 -6.58 -13.29
N ARG A 137 -11.52 -7.84 -12.96
CA ARG A 137 -12.85 -8.40 -13.10
C ARG A 137 -13.54 -8.41 -11.73
N ASP A 138 -14.71 -7.78 -11.63
CA ASP A 138 -15.50 -7.78 -10.39
C ASP A 138 -16.27 -9.11 -10.18
N ALA A 139 -16.94 -9.25 -9.04
CA ALA A 139 -17.68 -10.46 -8.69
C ALA A 139 -18.87 -10.74 -9.64
N ASP A 140 -19.40 -9.71 -10.28
CA ASP A 140 -20.50 -9.81 -11.23
C ASP A 140 -20.01 -10.12 -12.66
N GLY A 141 -18.69 -10.24 -12.84
CA GLY A 141 -18.05 -10.55 -14.11
C GLY A 141 -17.76 -9.35 -15.00
N ASN A 142 -18.04 -8.11 -14.56
CA ASN A 142 -17.75 -6.90 -15.30
C ASN A 142 -16.28 -6.52 -15.17
N TYR A 143 -15.73 -5.93 -16.23
CA TYR A 143 -14.38 -5.38 -16.20
C TYR A 143 -14.37 -3.96 -15.63
N ARG A 144 -13.33 -3.67 -14.86
CA ARG A 144 -13.07 -2.39 -14.21
C ARG A 144 -11.63 -1.97 -14.44
N ASP A 145 -11.40 -0.67 -14.42
CA ASP A 145 -10.05 -0.13 -14.47
C ASP A 145 -9.32 -0.39 -13.16
N ASP A 146 -8.03 -0.70 -13.25
CA ASP A 146 -7.11 -0.69 -12.13
C ASP A 146 -6.34 0.63 -12.14
N ILE A 147 -6.50 1.42 -11.11
CA ILE A 147 -5.91 2.75 -11.01
C ILE A 147 -4.75 2.71 -10.04
N ILE A 148 -3.57 3.05 -10.53
CA ILE A 148 -2.35 3.18 -9.72
C ILE A 148 -2.11 4.66 -9.45
N TYR A 149 -2.00 5.01 -8.18
CA TYR A 149 -1.62 6.33 -7.70
C TYR A 149 -0.19 6.29 -7.21
N GLU A 150 0.59 7.29 -7.55
CA GLU A 150 2.01 7.37 -7.23
C GLU A 150 2.40 8.78 -6.84
N ILE A 151 3.20 8.90 -5.77
CA ILE A 151 3.87 10.14 -5.38
C ILE A 151 5.36 9.82 -5.23
N VAL A 152 6.20 10.59 -5.92
CA VAL A 152 7.67 10.49 -5.83
C VAL A 152 8.19 11.78 -5.25
N ARG A 153 8.91 11.69 -4.13
CA ARG A 153 9.50 12.84 -3.44
C ARG A 153 10.69 13.37 -4.25
N GLY A 154 10.66 14.63 -4.58
CA GLY A 154 11.72 15.25 -5.37
C GLY A 154 11.61 15.00 -6.88
N GLY A 155 10.54 14.37 -7.35
CA GLY A 155 10.20 14.20 -8.77
C GLY A 155 9.59 15.47 -9.37
N GLY A 156 10.18 16.62 -9.12
CA GLY A 156 9.98 17.78 -9.96
C GLY A 156 10.65 17.46 -11.28
N VAL A 157 9.86 17.39 -12.35
CA VAL A 157 10.31 17.13 -13.70
C VAL A 157 11.24 18.28 -14.10
N ASP A 158 12.54 18.03 -14.01
CA ASP A 158 13.48 18.73 -14.87
C ASP A 158 13.31 18.11 -16.25
N ALA A 159 12.41 18.69 -17.05
CA ALA A 159 12.25 18.40 -18.46
C ALA A 159 13.01 19.45 -19.27
#